data_a45892d3ff27fc3e18c3c5f2d236a201
#
_entry.id   a45892d3ff27fc3e18c3c5f2d236a201
#
_cell.length_a   1.000
_cell.length_b   1.000
_cell.length_c   1.000
_cell.angle_alpha   90.00
_cell.angle_beta   90.00
_cell.angle_gamma   90.00
#
_symmetry.space_group_name_H-M   'P 1'
#
loop_
_entity.id
_entity.type
_entity.pdbx_description
1 polymer ?
#
loop_
_entity_poly.entity_id
_entity_poly.type
_entity_poly.pdbx_seq_one_letter_code
_entity_poly.pdbx_strand_id
1 'polypeptide(L)'
;MQVKDKFLEKINLIIIFFILSCPFNLYAEDIYEQIFNYNDALKNSSANFIQTNSDYLQEGKIFFGNKRIKINYTKPKELTLILSENKGMYINHELKETHFFMTKKSYIKYFFEIFHKKNQIKNMTIKQLSQQIELSERIVLDNMFYDIKLNYESAPIKIRRLEIVSDDEQIQMGFFGHNTEGIFDKKFFSMIDPYLD
;
A
#
# COMPACT_ATOMS: atom_id res chain seq x y z
N MET A 1 -54.99 16.64 -38.90
CA MET A 1 -53.98 15.62 -38.64
C MET A 1 -52.56 16.20 -38.39
N GLN A 2 -52.21 17.36 -38.90
CA GLN A 2 -50.87 17.99 -38.77
C GLN A 2 -50.53 18.63 -37.39
N VAL A 3 -51.48 18.89 -36.49
CA VAL A 3 -51.22 19.58 -35.22
C VAL A 3 -50.71 18.61 -34.14
N LYS A 4 -51.10 17.34 -34.22
CA LYS A 4 -50.65 16.31 -33.26
C LYS A 4 -49.18 15.92 -33.41
N ASP A 5 -48.68 15.92 -34.64
CA ASP A 5 -47.27 15.51 -34.90
C ASP A 5 -46.27 16.56 -34.38
N LYS A 6 -46.60 17.84 -34.55
CA LYS A 6 -45.73 18.94 -34.03
C LYS A 6 -45.71 19.02 -32.49
N PHE A 7 -46.76 18.54 -31.82
CA PHE A 7 -46.80 18.51 -30.36
C PHE A 7 -45.94 17.37 -29.80
N LEU A 8 -45.98 16.20 -30.45
CA LEU A 8 -45.16 15.04 -30.12
C LEU A 8 -43.66 15.29 -30.36
N GLU A 9 -43.27 15.98 -31.44
CA GLU A 9 -41.86 16.38 -31.69
C GLU A 9 -41.34 17.34 -30.61
N LYS A 10 -42.12 18.31 -30.17
CA LYS A 10 -41.72 19.23 -29.09
C LYS A 10 -41.58 18.53 -27.74
N ILE A 11 -42.45 17.55 -27.43
CA ILE A 11 -42.35 16.76 -26.20
C ILE A 11 -41.09 15.89 -26.21
N ASN A 12 -40.79 15.24 -27.32
CA ASN A 12 -39.55 14.46 -27.46
C ASN A 12 -38.30 15.34 -27.32
N LEU A 13 -38.28 16.55 -27.88
CA LEU A 13 -37.17 17.47 -27.76
C LEU A 13 -36.96 17.94 -26.31
N ILE A 14 -38.02 18.17 -25.55
CA ILE A 14 -37.97 18.56 -24.14
C ILE A 14 -37.44 17.40 -23.26
N ILE A 15 -37.88 16.17 -23.53
CA ILE A 15 -37.43 14.97 -22.81
C ILE A 15 -35.92 14.71 -23.04
N ILE A 16 -35.45 14.86 -24.29
CA ILE A 16 -34.05 14.72 -24.63
C ILE A 16 -33.20 15.81 -23.94
N PHE A 17 -33.67 17.05 -23.88
CA PHE A 17 -32.98 18.14 -23.18
C PHE A 17 -32.93 17.93 -21.67
N PHE A 18 -33.95 17.32 -21.06
CA PHE A 18 -34.00 17.01 -19.64
C PHE A 18 -33.05 15.85 -19.26
N ILE A 19 -32.87 14.87 -20.16
CA ILE A 19 -31.90 13.76 -19.95
C ILE A 19 -30.45 14.25 -20.07
N LEU A 20 -30.18 15.21 -20.97
CA LEU A 20 -28.85 15.80 -21.15
C LEU A 20 -28.47 16.82 -20.08
N SER A 21 -29.44 17.37 -19.35
CA SER A 21 -29.22 18.32 -18.25
C SER A 21 -29.16 17.68 -16.87
N CYS A 22 -29.30 16.34 -16.74
CA CYS A 22 -29.01 15.65 -15.49
C CYS A 22 -27.51 15.77 -15.22
N PRO A 23 -27.05 16.55 -14.21
CA PRO A 23 -25.67 16.53 -13.84
C PRO A 23 -25.42 15.12 -13.30
N PHE A 24 -24.77 14.26 -14.10
CA PHE A 24 -24.09 13.10 -13.56
C PHE A 24 -23.03 13.65 -12.62
N ASN A 25 -23.39 13.85 -11.35
CA ASN A 25 -22.41 14.00 -10.28
C ASN A 25 -21.66 12.65 -10.20
N LEU A 26 -20.69 12.48 -11.09
CA LEU A 26 -19.62 11.55 -10.89
C LEU A 26 -18.90 12.05 -9.63
N TYR A 27 -19.32 11.56 -8.45
CA TYR A 27 -18.54 11.69 -7.25
C TYR A 27 -17.21 11.00 -7.55
N ALA A 28 -16.21 11.79 -7.90
CA ALA A 28 -14.86 11.29 -7.93
C ALA A 28 -14.59 10.77 -6.50
N GLU A 29 -14.34 9.48 -6.37
CA GLU A 29 -13.97 8.88 -5.10
C GLU A 29 -12.77 9.62 -4.57
N ASP A 30 -12.80 10.01 -3.28
CA ASP A 30 -11.69 10.66 -2.61
C ASP A 30 -10.43 9.81 -2.78
N ILE A 31 -9.34 10.43 -3.18
CA ILE A 31 -8.07 9.75 -3.44
C ILE A 31 -7.58 8.94 -2.23
N TYR A 32 -7.88 9.39 -1.00
CA TYR A 32 -7.61 8.62 0.21
C TYR A 32 -8.39 7.30 0.25
N GLU A 33 -9.66 7.33 -0.17
CA GLU A 33 -10.50 6.14 -0.23
C GLU A 33 -9.98 5.17 -1.29
N GLN A 34 -9.59 5.66 -2.46
CA GLN A 34 -9.03 4.83 -3.52
C GLN A 34 -7.74 4.14 -3.09
N ILE A 35 -6.82 4.87 -2.43
CA ILE A 35 -5.58 4.31 -1.90
C ILE A 35 -5.87 3.30 -0.79
N PHE A 36 -6.80 3.63 0.11
CA PHE A 36 -7.20 2.70 1.17
C PHE A 36 -7.81 1.42 0.60
N ASN A 37 -8.72 1.53 -0.38
CA ASN A 37 -9.33 0.38 -1.04
C ASN A 37 -8.29 -0.47 -1.76
N TYR A 38 -7.31 0.16 -2.42
CA TYR A 38 -6.17 -0.55 -3.00
C TYR A 38 -5.36 -1.30 -1.91
N ASN A 39 -4.99 -0.64 -0.82
CA ASN A 39 -4.22 -1.26 0.25
C ASN A 39 -5.01 -2.40 0.94
N ASP A 40 -6.32 -2.25 1.11
CA ASP A 40 -7.18 -3.32 1.63
C ASP A 40 -7.28 -4.52 0.68
N ALA A 41 -7.28 -4.26 -0.63
CA ALA A 41 -7.27 -5.29 -1.67
C ALA A 41 -5.91 -6.02 -1.78
N LEU A 42 -4.82 -5.49 -1.19
CA LEU A 42 -3.53 -6.18 -1.14
C LEU A 42 -3.55 -7.44 -0.27
N LYS A 43 -4.56 -7.66 0.55
CA LYS A 43 -4.70 -8.90 1.33
C LYS A 43 -4.64 -10.12 0.38
N ASN A 44 -3.77 -11.08 0.73
CA ASN A 44 -3.46 -12.24 -0.10
C ASN A 44 -2.74 -11.91 -1.42
N SER A 45 -2.04 -10.79 -1.47
CA SER A 45 -1.20 -10.42 -2.61
C SER A 45 0.28 -10.49 -2.27
N SER A 46 1.11 -10.36 -3.30
CA SER A 46 2.55 -10.24 -3.16
C SER A 46 3.13 -9.30 -4.22
N ALA A 47 4.33 -8.79 -3.95
CA ALA A 47 5.13 -8.06 -4.92
C ALA A 47 6.61 -8.41 -4.74
N ASN A 48 7.37 -8.36 -5.83
CA ASN A 48 8.82 -8.34 -5.72
C ASN A 48 9.27 -6.94 -5.30
N PHE A 49 10.42 -6.84 -4.66
CA PHE A 49 11.01 -5.55 -4.32
C PHE A 49 12.52 -5.55 -4.52
N ILE A 50 13.04 -4.36 -4.73
CA ILE A 50 14.45 -4.02 -4.60
C ILE A 50 14.52 -2.93 -3.52
N GLN A 51 15.37 -3.14 -2.53
CA GLN A 51 15.59 -2.20 -1.44
C GLN A 51 17.04 -1.73 -1.47
N THR A 52 17.23 -0.44 -1.36
CA THR A 52 18.54 0.17 -1.11
C THR A 52 18.55 0.78 0.29
N ASN A 53 19.64 0.57 1.00
CA ASN A 53 19.92 1.20 2.26
C ASN A 53 21.38 1.66 2.18
N SER A 54 21.59 2.97 2.02
CA SER A 54 22.90 3.61 1.86
C SER A 54 23.89 2.82 0.99
N ASP A 55 24.45 1.72 1.50
CA ASP A 55 25.52 0.95 0.86
C ASP A 55 25.10 -0.45 0.38
N TYR A 56 23.86 -0.88 0.67
CA TYR A 56 23.43 -2.25 0.41
C TYR A 56 22.23 -2.29 -0.52
N LEU A 57 22.31 -3.17 -1.52
CA LEU A 57 21.20 -3.58 -2.36
C LEU A 57 20.64 -4.91 -1.85
N GLN A 58 19.35 -4.95 -1.61
CA GLN A 58 18.63 -6.15 -1.18
C GLN A 58 17.49 -6.42 -2.17
N GLU A 59 17.26 -7.68 -2.46
CA GLU A 59 16.14 -8.10 -3.30
C GLU A 59 15.28 -9.11 -2.54
N GLY A 60 14.00 -9.13 -2.87
CA GLY A 60 13.12 -10.10 -2.23
C GLY A 60 11.67 -10.01 -2.69
N LYS A 61 10.82 -10.60 -1.88
CA LYS A 61 9.38 -10.62 -2.11
C LYS A 61 8.63 -10.28 -0.83
N ILE A 62 7.69 -9.36 -0.96
CA ILE A 62 6.76 -8.99 0.10
C ILE A 62 5.42 -9.68 -0.12
N PHE A 63 4.80 -10.11 0.97
CA PHE A 63 3.50 -10.76 0.99
C PHE A 63 2.60 -10.03 1.99
N PHE A 64 1.42 -9.68 1.54
CA PHE A 64 0.42 -8.99 2.36
C PHE A 64 -0.66 -9.99 2.78
N GLY A 65 -0.78 -10.21 4.08
CA GLY A 65 -1.79 -11.06 4.69
C GLY A 65 -2.83 -10.28 5.47
N ASN A 66 -3.80 -10.97 6.02
CA ASN A 66 -4.74 -10.35 6.94
C ASN A 66 -4.02 -10.00 8.26
N LYS A 67 -3.83 -8.69 8.52
CA LYS A 67 -3.12 -8.14 9.70
C LYS A 67 -1.69 -8.67 9.87
N ARG A 68 -1.05 -9.08 8.78
CA ARG A 68 0.37 -9.50 8.76
C ARG A 68 1.02 -9.14 7.44
N ILE A 69 2.31 -8.84 7.52
CA ILE A 69 3.18 -8.66 6.36
C ILE A 69 4.35 -9.61 6.54
N LYS A 70 4.70 -10.35 5.49
CA LYS A 70 5.91 -11.18 5.44
C LYS A 70 6.81 -10.65 4.33
N ILE A 71 8.09 -10.48 4.64
CA ILE A 71 9.12 -10.03 3.71
C ILE A 71 10.19 -11.11 3.68
N ASN A 72 10.38 -11.70 2.51
CA ASN A 72 11.46 -12.64 2.27
C ASN A 72 12.54 -11.94 1.44
N TYR A 73 13.69 -11.70 2.03
CA TYR A 73 14.89 -11.26 1.33
C TYR A 73 15.58 -12.49 0.73
N THR A 74 15.99 -12.38 -0.53
CA THR A 74 16.69 -13.45 -1.25
C THR A 74 18.14 -13.09 -1.56
N LYS A 75 18.48 -11.79 -1.55
CA LYS A 75 19.83 -11.27 -1.76
C LYS A 75 20.10 -10.07 -0.87
N PRO A 76 21.35 -9.85 -0.43
CA PRO A 76 22.51 -10.74 -0.56
C PRO A 76 22.42 -11.96 0.37
N LYS A 77 21.52 -11.96 1.36
CA LYS A 77 21.30 -13.03 2.35
C LYS A 77 19.85 -13.43 2.41
N GLU A 78 19.61 -14.70 2.70
CA GLU A 78 18.24 -15.19 2.92
C GLU A 78 17.76 -14.83 4.33
N LEU A 79 16.84 -13.86 4.39
CA LEU A 79 16.23 -13.39 5.63
C LEU A 79 14.71 -13.42 5.49
N THR A 80 14.02 -13.68 6.59
CA THR A 80 12.56 -13.51 6.66
C THR A 80 12.20 -12.54 7.76
N LEU A 81 11.37 -11.56 7.44
CA LEU A 81 10.76 -10.66 8.39
C LEU A 81 9.24 -10.87 8.37
N ILE A 82 8.64 -11.14 9.53
CA ILE A 82 7.19 -11.22 9.67
C ILE A 82 6.74 -10.15 10.66
N LEU A 83 5.81 -9.30 10.21
CA LEU A 83 5.29 -8.17 10.95
C LEU A 83 3.82 -8.37 11.30
N SER A 84 3.47 -7.99 12.51
CA SER A 84 2.10 -7.75 12.96
C SER A 84 2.03 -6.38 13.64
N GLU A 85 0.85 -5.96 14.08
CA GLU A 85 0.66 -4.63 14.68
C GLU A 85 1.62 -4.30 15.82
N ASN A 86 1.94 -5.27 16.69
CA ASN A 86 2.72 -5.04 17.91
C ASN A 86 4.00 -5.85 18.00
N LYS A 87 4.19 -6.82 17.13
CA LYS A 87 5.32 -7.76 17.19
C LYS A 87 5.90 -7.97 15.80
N GLY A 88 7.21 -8.16 15.75
CA GLY A 88 7.95 -8.61 14.59
C GLY A 88 8.75 -9.86 14.92
N MET A 89 9.02 -10.65 13.90
CA MET A 89 9.93 -11.80 13.95
C MET A 89 10.89 -11.68 12.77
N TYR A 90 12.17 -11.74 13.07
CA TYR A 90 13.26 -11.75 12.12
C TYR A 90 13.94 -13.12 12.15
N ILE A 91 14.16 -13.71 10.99
CA ILE A 91 14.80 -15.01 10.83
C ILE A 91 16.01 -14.85 9.91
N ASN A 92 17.18 -15.22 10.40
CA ASN A 92 18.37 -15.40 9.59
C ASN A 92 18.51 -16.89 9.25
N HIS A 93 18.27 -17.23 7.98
CA HIS A 93 18.27 -18.64 7.54
C HIS A 93 19.68 -19.23 7.47
N GLU A 94 20.69 -18.41 7.20
CA GLU A 94 22.09 -18.82 7.16
C GLU A 94 22.60 -19.24 8.55
N LEU A 95 22.29 -18.41 9.56
CA LEU A 95 22.69 -18.65 10.95
C LEU A 95 21.72 -19.54 11.73
N LYS A 96 20.53 -19.83 11.17
CA LYS A 96 19.40 -20.51 11.83
C LYS A 96 18.98 -19.82 13.13
N GLU A 97 18.98 -18.47 13.11
CA GLU A 97 18.65 -17.65 14.28
C GLU A 97 17.31 -16.96 14.06
N THR A 98 16.51 -16.93 15.13
CA THR A 98 15.23 -16.24 15.16
C THR A 98 15.21 -15.21 16.29
N HIS A 99 14.84 -13.98 15.96
CA HIS A 99 14.72 -12.88 16.90
C HIS A 99 13.30 -12.32 16.90
N PHE A 100 12.71 -12.15 18.07
CA PHE A 100 11.44 -11.50 18.25
C PHE A 100 11.65 -10.09 18.77
N PHE A 101 10.86 -9.13 18.24
CA PHE A 101 10.93 -7.75 18.66
C PHE A 101 9.56 -7.09 18.73
N MET A 102 9.47 -5.97 19.43
CA MET A 102 8.27 -5.15 19.53
C MET A 102 8.32 -4.04 18.47
N THR A 103 7.24 -3.91 17.69
CA THR A 103 7.16 -2.89 16.63
C THR A 103 6.73 -1.51 17.14
N LYS A 104 6.20 -1.41 18.36
CA LYS A 104 5.50 -0.22 18.89
C LYS A 104 6.26 1.10 18.82
N LYS A 105 7.59 1.07 18.91
CA LYS A 105 8.46 2.25 18.94
C LYS A 105 9.38 2.34 17.73
N SER A 106 8.93 1.91 16.57
CA SER A 106 9.75 1.93 15.36
C SER A 106 8.94 2.37 14.15
N TYR A 107 9.62 2.88 13.12
CA TYR A 107 9.02 3.18 11.83
C TYR A 107 8.37 1.95 11.17
N ILE A 108 8.75 0.74 11.59
CA ILE A 108 8.13 -0.53 11.14
C ILE A 108 6.64 -0.57 11.49
N LYS A 109 6.24 -0.02 12.64
CA LYS A 109 4.83 0.12 13.00
C LYS A 109 4.08 0.98 11.97
N TYR A 110 4.65 2.13 11.60
CA TYR A 110 4.06 3.01 10.59
C TYR A 110 3.95 2.31 9.24
N PHE A 111 5.01 1.62 8.81
CA PHE A 111 4.97 0.80 7.61
C PHE A 111 3.80 -0.19 7.65
N PHE A 112 3.62 -0.90 8.76
CA PHE A 112 2.51 -1.83 8.93
C PHE A 112 1.14 -1.10 8.89
N GLU A 113 1.01 0.02 9.58
CA GLU A 113 -0.25 0.77 9.71
C GLU A 113 -0.71 1.41 8.40
N ILE A 114 0.19 1.86 7.54
CA ILE A 114 -0.11 2.38 6.20
C ILE A 114 -0.92 1.39 5.36
N PHE A 115 -0.60 0.10 5.47
CA PHE A 115 -1.30 -0.94 4.69
C PHE A 115 -2.55 -1.50 5.39
N HIS A 116 -2.77 -1.17 6.66
CA HIS A 116 -3.85 -1.80 7.43
C HIS A 116 -4.80 -0.82 8.11
N LYS A 117 -4.46 0.47 8.21
CA LYS A 117 -5.25 1.47 8.94
C LYS A 117 -5.57 2.68 8.07
N LYS A 118 -6.88 2.89 7.81
CA LYS A 118 -7.37 4.03 7.04
C LYS A 118 -6.95 5.38 7.61
N ASN A 119 -6.98 5.51 8.94
CA ASN A 119 -6.64 6.77 9.60
C ASN A 119 -5.16 7.15 9.37
N GLN A 120 -4.26 6.17 9.23
CA GLN A 120 -2.86 6.47 8.95
C GLN A 120 -2.69 7.15 7.59
N ILE A 121 -3.38 6.66 6.56
CA ILE A 121 -3.35 7.27 5.22
C ILE A 121 -3.94 8.70 5.25
N LYS A 122 -5.03 8.92 6.01
CA LYS A 122 -5.68 10.24 6.11
C LYS A 122 -4.82 11.30 6.79
N ASN A 123 -3.87 10.90 7.62
CA ASN A 123 -2.94 11.83 8.28
C ASN A 123 -1.80 12.27 7.36
N MET A 124 -1.57 11.56 6.27
CA MET A 124 -0.49 11.87 5.32
C MET A 124 -0.89 13.01 4.38
N THR A 125 0.08 13.83 4.01
CA THR A 125 -0.09 14.84 2.97
C THR A 125 -0.10 14.18 1.61
N ILE A 126 -1.09 14.51 0.77
CA ILE A 126 -1.18 14.03 -0.61
C ILE A 126 -0.70 15.09 -1.59
N LYS A 127 0.14 14.68 -2.52
CA LYS A 127 0.48 15.43 -3.72
C LYS A 127 0.15 14.59 -4.95
N GLN A 128 -0.80 15.08 -5.75
CA GLN A 128 -1.19 14.42 -6.99
C GLN A 128 -0.44 15.04 -8.16
N LEU A 129 0.24 14.20 -8.92
CA LEU A 129 0.90 14.51 -10.20
C LEU A 129 0.14 13.80 -11.31
N SER A 130 0.42 14.11 -12.58
CA SER A 130 -0.36 13.62 -13.73
C SER A 130 -0.55 12.08 -13.76
N GLN A 131 0.46 11.31 -13.34
CA GLN A 131 0.44 9.83 -13.36
C GLN A 131 0.88 9.22 -12.03
N GLN A 132 1.11 10.03 -11.01
CA GLN A 132 1.61 9.59 -9.72
C GLN A 132 0.87 10.28 -8.60
N ILE A 133 0.76 9.56 -7.47
CA ILE A 133 0.25 10.07 -6.22
C ILE A 133 1.36 9.86 -5.20
N GLU A 134 1.79 10.93 -4.55
CA GLU A 134 2.74 10.89 -3.44
C GLU A 134 2.00 11.14 -2.14
N LEU A 135 2.18 10.24 -1.19
CA LEU A 135 1.79 10.42 0.21
C LEU A 135 3.05 10.69 1.01
N SER A 136 3.04 11.68 1.89
CA SER A 136 4.19 11.98 2.74
C SER A 136 3.77 12.37 4.15
N GLU A 137 4.59 11.97 5.13
CA GLU A 137 4.42 12.32 6.53
C GLU A 137 5.79 12.40 7.21
N ARG A 138 5.98 13.40 8.08
CA ARG A 138 7.11 13.45 9.00
C ARG A 138 6.66 12.99 10.37
N ILE A 139 7.31 11.98 10.90
CA ILE A 139 7.06 11.44 12.23
C ILE A 139 8.27 11.63 13.15
N VAL A 140 8.02 11.63 14.45
CA VAL A 140 9.06 11.69 15.48
C VAL A 140 9.00 10.42 16.30
N LEU A 141 10.10 9.68 16.36
CA LEU A 141 10.26 8.47 17.18
C LEU A 141 11.58 8.55 17.94
N ASP A 142 11.52 8.41 19.25
CA ASP A 142 12.69 8.44 20.15
C ASP A 142 13.61 9.67 19.89
N ASN A 143 13.01 10.85 19.68
CA ASN A 143 13.64 12.13 19.34
C ASN A 143 14.33 12.20 17.97
N MET A 144 14.10 11.22 17.09
CA MET A 144 14.58 11.25 15.70
C MET A 144 13.42 11.56 14.75
N PHE A 145 13.71 12.31 13.70
CA PHE A 145 12.76 12.61 12.64
C PHE A 145 12.88 11.55 11.54
N TYR A 146 11.72 11.10 11.06
CA TYR A 146 11.62 10.22 9.90
C TYR A 146 10.69 10.84 8.87
N ASP A 147 11.19 11.10 7.68
CA ASP A 147 10.39 11.48 6.52
C ASP A 147 9.98 10.21 5.78
N ILE A 148 8.68 9.93 5.76
CA ILE A 148 8.12 8.74 5.10
C ILE A 148 7.40 9.20 3.84
N LYS A 149 7.71 8.57 2.69
CA LYS A 149 7.06 8.82 1.40
C LYS A 149 6.63 7.52 0.75
N LEU A 150 5.42 7.55 0.20
CA LEU A 150 4.89 6.47 -0.63
C LEU A 150 4.51 7.03 -1.98
N ASN A 151 4.92 6.36 -3.03
CA ASN A 151 4.57 6.72 -4.40
C ASN A 151 3.70 5.62 -5.00
N TYR A 152 2.56 6.02 -5.54
CA TYR A 152 1.63 5.17 -6.27
C TYR A 152 1.53 5.65 -7.73
N GLU A 153 1.29 4.73 -8.64
CA GLU A 153 0.68 5.05 -9.93
C GLU A 153 -0.77 5.47 -9.69
N SER A 154 -1.30 6.36 -10.52
CA SER A 154 -2.68 6.86 -10.37
C SER A 154 -3.73 6.05 -11.14
N ALA A 155 -3.34 5.36 -12.22
CA ALA A 155 -4.28 4.64 -13.08
C ALA A 155 -3.64 3.36 -13.71
N PRO A 156 -3.93 2.16 -13.18
CA PRO A 156 -4.62 1.88 -11.92
C PRO A 156 -3.75 2.24 -10.71
N ILE A 157 -4.38 2.50 -9.56
CA ILE A 157 -3.62 2.75 -8.32
C ILE A 157 -2.78 1.52 -7.99
N LYS A 158 -1.47 1.73 -7.86
CA LYS A 158 -0.50 0.69 -7.57
C LYS A 158 0.72 1.27 -6.88
N ILE A 159 1.07 0.72 -5.72
CA ILE A 159 2.28 1.14 -5.02
C ILE A 159 3.53 0.84 -5.86
N ARG A 160 4.44 1.81 -5.93
CA ARG A 160 5.71 1.70 -6.65
C ARG A 160 6.91 1.88 -5.76
N ARG A 161 6.82 2.73 -4.75
CA ARG A 161 7.97 3.04 -3.91
C ARG A 161 7.56 3.40 -2.50
N LEU A 162 8.38 3.00 -1.56
CA LEU A 162 8.42 3.49 -0.19
C LEU A 162 9.81 4.08 0.05
N GLU A 163 9.86 5.25 0.66
CA GLU A 163 11.08 5.87 1.13
C GLU A 163 10.93 6.20 2.62
N ILE A 164 11.96 5.93 3.40
CA ILE A 164 12.09 6.32 4.80
C ILE A 164 13.46 6.96 4.94
N VAL A 165 13.47 8.21 5.35
CA VAL A 165 14.70 9.01 5.50
C VAL A 165 14.75 9.54 6.92
N SER A 166 15.89 9.31 7.59
CA SER A 166 16.27 9.95 8.86
C SER A 166 17.65 10.56 8.72
N ASP A 167 18.16 11.19 9.78
CA ASP A 167 19.50 11.76 9.77
C ASP A 167 20.60 10.66 9.59
N ASP A 168 20.33 9.45 10.08
CA ASP A 168 21.30 8.35 10.10
C ASP A 168 21.05 7.29 9.03
N GLU A 169 19.85 7.23 8.44
CA GLU A 169 19.46 6.12 7.56
C GLU A 169 18.53 6.59 6.43
N GLN A 170 18.79 6.05 5.23
CA GLN A 170 17.91 6.19 4.09
C GLN A 170 17.55 4.80 3.54
N ILE A 171 16.28 4.44 3.64
CA ILE A 171 15.74 3.20 3.07
C ILE A 171 14.85 3.58 1.89
N GLN A 172 15.08 2.95 0.75
CA GLN A 172 14.23 3.07 -0.42
C GLN A 172 13.86 1.67 -0.92
N MET A 173 12.57 1.40 -1.02
CA MET A 173 12.05 0.10 -1.49
C MET A 173 11.17 0.33 -2.72
N GLY A 174 11.58 -0.20 -3.87
CA GLY A 174 10.83 -0.19 -5.13
C GLY A 174 10.05 -1.49 -5.31
N PHE A 175 8.75 -1.43 -5.66
CA PHE A 175 7.86 -2.59 -5.82
C PHE A 175 7.53 -2.84 -7.29
N PHE A 176 7.56 -4.11 -7.69
CA PHE A 176 7.24 -4.56 -9.04
C PHE A 176 6.71 -6.01 -9.05
N GLY A 177 6.23 -6.49 -10.19
CA GLY A 177 5.76 -7.87 -10.33
C GLY A 177 4.63 -8.21 -9.34
N HIS A 178 3.67 -7.30 -9.18
CA HIS A 178 2.53 -7.51 -8.28
C HIS A 178 1.70 -8.70 -8.70
N ASN A 179 1.36 -9.55 -7.73
CA ASN A 179 0.42 -10.67 -7.87
C ASN A 179 -0.68 -10.53 -6.82
N THR A 180 -1.93 -10.39 -7.26
CA THR A 180 -3.11 -10.18 -6.42
C THR A 180 -3.89 -11.47 -6.16
N GLU A 181 -3.47 -12.60 -6.69
CA GLU A 181 -4.17 -13.89 -6.60
C GLU A 181 -3.45 -14.90 -5.70
N GLY A 182 -2.80 -14.43 -4.65
CA GLY A 182 -2.08 -15.29 -3.71
C GLY A 182 -3.05 -16.10 -2.83
N ILE A 183 -2.80 -17.38 -2.69
CA ILE A 183 -3.46 -18.24 -1.68
C ILE A 183 -2.41 -18.58 -0.63
N PHE A 184 -2.55 -18.02 0.57
CA PHE A 184 -1.64 -18.28 1.67
C PHE A 184 -2.39 -19.00 2.79
N ASP A 185 -1.84 -20.11 3.23
CA ASP A 185 -2.36 -20.81 4.39
C ASP A 185 -2.07 -20.02 5.69
N LYS A 186 -2.73 -20.42 6.79
CA LYS A 186 -2.54 -19.76 8.09
C LYS A 186 -1.11 -19.88 8.63
N LYS A 187 -0.35 -20.91 8.21
CA LYS A 187 1.02 -21.16 8.64
C LYS A 187 2.01 -20.28 7.91
N PHE A 188 1.67 -19.80 6.71
CA PHE A 188 2.56 -18.98 5.89
C PHE A 188 3.05 -17.69 6.60
N PHE A 189 2.20 -17.10 7.43
CA PHE A 189 2.50 -15.94 8.26
C PHE A 189 2.73 -16.30 9.73
N SER A 190 3.06 -17.56 10.05
CA SER A 190 3.29 -17.98 11.42
C SER A 190 4.54 -17.32 11.99
N MET A 191 4.43 -16.85 13.24
CA MET A 191 5.55 -16.33 14.01
C MET A 191 6.05 -17.41 14.99
N ILE A 192 6.22 -18.62 14.51
CA ILE A 192 6.84 -19.73 15.25
C ILE A 192 8.25 -19.87 14.70
N ASP A 193 9.21 -20.03 15.59
CA ASP A 193 10.60 -20.26 15.22
C ASP A 193 10.69 -21.57 14.39
N PRO A 194 11.16 -21.52 13.14
CA PRO A 194 11.25 -22.71 12.31
C PRO A 194 12.41 -23.65 12.69
N TYR A 195 13.26 -23.24 13.62
CA TYR A 195 14.46 -23.98 14.05
C TYR A 195 14.36 -24.52 15.49
N LEU A 196 13.26 -24.24 16.19
CA LEU A 196 12.96 -24.89 17.47
C LEU A 196 12.19 -26.19 17.18
N ASP A 197 12.82 -27.31 17.54
CA ASP A 197 12.21 -28.64 17.57
C ASP A 197 11.21 -28.77 18.73
#